data_3b08fb265b3667e5fa8ed6e06b472343
#
_entry.id   3b08fb265b3667e5fa8ed6e06b472343
#
_cell.length_a   1.000
_cell.length_b   1.000
_cell.length_c   1.000
_cell.angle_alpha   90.00
_cell.angle_beta   90.00
_cell.angle_gamma   90.00
#
_symmetry.space_group_name_H-M   'P 1'
#
loop_
_entity.id
_entity.type
_entity.pdbx_description
1 polymer ?
#
loop_
_entity_poly.entity_id
_entity_poly.type
_entity_poly.pdbx_seq_one_letter_code
_entity_poly.pdbx_strand_id
1 'polypeptide(L)'
;MRLFRRACASTTRLAILPGTFNPPTIAHEAMAMAAIPLVDEVLYVLPEAFPHKEYSTGAGFEDRIHLLLRMAEGTRCSVASTQGGLFIDIARECRIVYGAATQLYFLCGRDAAERIAMWDYGEPGAFAKMLVEFEMLVAGREGVYEAPAEFRSRIHNLNLDRDYSGCSASQVRARIAHGEPWEHLVPAAIRGEVRRIYS
;
A
#
# COMPACT_ATOMS: atom_id res chain seq x y z
N MET A 1 15.56 0.89 4.26
CA MET A 1 14.73 1.22 3.06
C MET A 1 15.63 1.51 1.86
N ARG A 2 15.31 0.93 0.71
CA ARG A 2 15.95 1.24 -0.57
C ARG A 2 14.96 1.99 -1.46
N LEU A 3 15.28 3.23 -1.84
CA LEU A 3 14.48 4.02 -2.77
C LEU A 3 14.85 3.68 -4.22
N PHE A 4 13.85 3.40 -5.05
CA PHE A 4 13.98 3.21 -6.51
C PHE A 4 13.52 4.44 -7.28
N ARG A 5 12.59 5.22 -6.72
CA ARG A 5 12.11 6.50 -7.24
C ARG A 5 11.74 7.40 -6.07
N ARG A 6 12.10 8.67 -6.16
CA ARG A 6 11.62 9.75 -5.29
C ARG A 6 10.93 10.82 -6.14
N ALA A 7 9.65 11.09 -5.83
CA ALA A 7 8.85 12.01 -6.62
C ALA A 7 9.01 13.47 -6.18
N CYS A 8 9.20 13.72 -4.87
CA CYS A 8 9.30 15.05 -4.29
C CYS A 8 10.67 15.28 -3.63
N ALA A 9 11.25 16.47 -3.82
CA ALA A 9 12.52 16.84 -3.20
C ALA A 9 12.39 17.07 -1.69
N SER A 10 11.22 17.55 -1.25
CA SER A 10 10.90 17.81 0.15
C SER A 10 9.48 17.31 0.45
N THR A 11 9.31 16.60 1.56
CA THR A 11 8.06 15.93 1.94
C THR A 11 7.87 16.09 3.43
N THR A 12 6.79 16.77 3.82
CA THR A 12 6.39 16.95 5.22
C THR A 12 5.25 16.04 5.63
N ARG A 13 4.41 15.64 4.67
CA ARG A 13 3.32 14.67 4.83
C ARG A 13 3.48 13.56 3.81
N LEU A 14 3.73 12.36 4.28
CA LEU A 14 3.98 11.17 3.46
C LEU A 14 2.88 10.13 3.67
N ALA A 15 2.17 9.76 2.63
CA ALA A 15 1.32 8.58 2.66
C ALA A 15 2.11 7.34 2.21
N ILE A 16 1.98 6.24 2.93
CA ILE A 16 2.73 5.01 2.72
C ILE A 16 1.73 3.91 2.38
N LEU A 17 1.88 3.30 1.22
CA LEU A 17 1.07 2.15 0.80
C LEU A 17 1.95 0.90 0.71
N PRO A 18 2.04 0.11 1.79
CA PRO A 18 2.74 -1.16 1.75
C PRO A 18 1.87 -2.23 1.10
N GLY A 19 2.49 -3.07 0.32
CA GLY A 19 1.75 -4.13 -0.35
C GLY A 19 2.64 -5.15 -1.03
N THR A 20 2.04 -6.28 -1.39
CA THR A 20 2.73 -7.34 -2.14
C THR A 20 2.80 -7.05 -3.62
N PHE A 21 1.85 -6.27 -4.14
CA PHE A 21 1.77 -5.81 -5.53
C PHE A 21 2.01 -6.93 -6.57
N ASN A 22 1.29 -8.04 -6.42
CA ASN A 22 1.49 -9.25 -7.23
C ASN A 22 0.24 -9.65 -8.05
N PRO A 23 -0.12 -8.89 -9.10
CA PRO A 23 0.37 -7.57 -9.51
C PRO A 23 -0.25 -6.41 -8.71
N PRO A 24 0.20 -5.16 -8.92
CA PRO A 24 -0.54 -3.98 -8.54
C PRO A 24 -1.92 -3.96 -9.22
N THR A 25 -2.94 -3.42 -8.52
CA THR A 25 -4.32 -3.36 -9.03
C THR A 25 -4.82 -1.93 -9.08
N ILE A 26 -5.95 -1.70 -9.79
CA ILE A 26 -6.62 -0.40 -9.78
C ILE A 26 -7.04 0.06 -8.39
N ALA A 27 -7.26 -0.86 -7.43
CA ALA A 27 -7.53 -0.50 -6.04
C ALA A 27 -6.31 0.14 -5.36
N HIS A 28 -5.09 -0.33 -5.63
CA HIS A 28 -3.87 0.29 -5.13
C HIS A 28 -3.67 1.69 -5.74
N GLU A 29 -3.91 1.82 -7.06
CA GLU A 29 -3.86 3.11 -7.75
C GLU A 29 -4.89 4.09 -7.17
N ALA A 30 -6.14 3.67 -6.99
CA ALA A 30 -7.20 4.50 -6.44
C ALA A 30 -6.89 4.99 -5.01
N MET A 31 -6.37 4.12 -4.14
CA MET A 31 -5.94 4.53 -2.79
C MET A 31 -4.83 5.59 -2.85
N ALA A 32 -3.84 5.41 -3.72
CA ALA A 32 -2.77 6.39 -3.88
C ALA A 32 -3.31 7.73 -4.42
N MET A 33 -4.15 7.69 -5.45
CA MET A 33 -4.73 8.90 -6.05
C MET A 33 -5.65 9.65 -5.07
N ALA A 34 -6.43 8.93 -4.27
CA ALA A 34 -7.27 9.53 -3.23
C ALA A 34 -6.45 10.19 -2.09
N ALA A 35 -5.25 9.68 -1.82
CA ALA A 35 -4.37 10.25 -0.80
C ALA A 35 -3.59 11.49 -1.29
N ILE A 36 -3.30 11.61 -2.59
CA ILE A 36 -2.52 12.73 -3.16
C ILE A 36 -3.00 14.13 -2.74
N PRO A 37 -4.32 14.44 -2.66
CA PRO A 37 -4.78 15.75 -2.18
C PRO A 37 -4.51 16.01 -0.69
N LEU A 38 -4.27 14.97 0.10
CA LEU A 38 -4.12 15.04 1.56
C LEU A 38 -2.64 15.14 1.99
N VAL A 39 -1.70 14.75 1.11
CA VAL A 39 -0.28 14.63 1.42
C VAL A 39 0.60 15.24 0.32
N ASP A 40 1.89 15.39 0.61
CA ASP A 40 2.84 15.90 -0.39
C ASP A 40 3.25 14.81 -1.37
N GLU A 41 3.38 13.56 -0.88
CA GLU A 41 3.91 12.42 -1.62
C GLU A 41 3.26 11.12 -1.15
N VAL A 42 3.07 10.18 -2.08
CA VAL A 42 2.66 8.79 -1.77
C VAL A 42 3.85 7.87 -2.04
N LEU A 43 4.17 6.98 -1.10
CA LEU A 43 5.23 5.99 -1.22
C LEU A 43 4.65 4.59 -1.33
N TYR A 44 4.80 3.95 -2.48
CA TYR A 44 4.61 2.51 -2.62
C TYR A 44 5.77 1.78 -1.96
N VAL A 45 5.49 0.90 -1.02
CA VAL A 45 6.50 0.10 -0.32
C VAL A 45 6.30 -1.38 -0.61
N LEU A 46 7.30 -2.00 -1.22
CA LEU A 46 7.37 -3.45 -1.42
C LEU A 46 8.32 -4.06 -0.36
N PRO A 47 7.79 -4.67 0.71
CA PRO A 47 8.63 -5.42 1.65
C PRO A 47 9.29 -6.62 0.96
N GLU A 48 10.56 -6.88 1.29
CA GLU A 48 11.30 -8.06 0.81
C GLU A 48 10.85 -9.34 1.51
N ALA A 49 10.46 -9.22 2.79
CA ALA A 49 9.89 -10.30 3.58
C ALA A 49 8.51 -9.89 4.11
N PHE A 50 7.55 -10.81 4.04
CA PHE A 50 6.22 -10.63 4.60
C PHE A 50 6.00 -11.64 5.72
N PRO A 51 5.66 -11.22 6.94
CA PRO A 51 5.49 -12.13 8.08
C PRO A 51 4.44 -13.24 7.86
N HIS A 52 3.55 -13.06 6.84
CA HIS A 52 2.34 -13.87 6.70
C HIS A 52 2.11 -14.44 5.30
N LYS A 53 3.08 -14.34 4.38
CA LYS A 53 2.90 -14.82 3.01
C LYS A 53 4.17 -15.46 2.47
N GLU A 54 4.10 -16.76 2.21
CA GLU A 54 5.05 -17.42 1.33
C GLU A 54 4.69 -17.14 -0.13
N TYR A 55 5.66 -16.66 -0.90
CA TYR A 55 5.48 -16.38 -2.34
C TYR A 55 6.04 -17.52 -3.16
N SER A 56 5.16 -18.39 -3.64
CA SER A 56 5.52 -19.45 -4.58
C SER A 56 5.04 -19.19 -6.01
N THR A 57 4.22 -18.14 -6.23
CA THR A 57 3.59 -17.90 -7.55
C THR A 57 3.53 -16.43 -7.91
N GLY A 58 3.73 -16.11 -9.19
CA GLY A 58 3.62 -14.77 -9.76
C GLY A 58 4.97 -14.10 -10.02
N ALA A 59 4.97 -12.79 -10.12
CA ALA A 59 6.14 -11.97 -10.44
C ALA A 59 7.23 -12.02 -9.36
N GLY A 60 8.48 -12.02 -9.78
CA GLY A 60 9.64 -11.82 -8.93
C GLY A 60 9.67 -10.43 -8.27
N PHE A 61 10.63 -10.21 -7.38
CA PHE A 61 10.79 -8.93 -6.70
C PHE A 61 11.04 -7.79 -7.71
N GLU A 62 11.98 -7.98 -8.64
CA GLU A 62 12.34 -6.95 -9.64
C GLU A 62 11.19 -6.65 -10.60
N ASP A 63 10.40 -7.65 -11.01
CA ASP A 63 9.21 -7.44 -11.82
C ASP A 63 8.19 -6.56 -11.10
N ARG A 64 7.95 -6.81 -9.81
CA ARG A 64 7.01 -6.02 -9.00
C ARG A 64 7.49 -4.59 -8.79
N ILE A 65 8.78 -4.37 -8.55
CA ILE A 65 9.38 -3.03 -8.51
C ILE A 65 9.21 -2.33 -9.86
N HIS A 66 9.47 -3.02 -10.97
CA HIS A 66 9.27 -2.46 -12.30
C HIS A 66 7.81 -2.02 -12.55
N LEU A 67 6.84 -2.85 -12.19
CA LEU A 67 5.41 -2.50 -12.29
C LEU A 67 5.05 -1.25 -11.46
N LEU A 68 5.58 -1.14 -10.23
CA LEU A 68 5.38 0.03 -9.38
C LEU A 68 6.02 1.30 -9.96
N LEU A 69 7.22 1.19 -10.53
CA LEU A 69 7.89 2.32 -11.20
C LEU A 69 7.06 2.82 -12.38
N ARG A 70 6.53 1.92 -13.20
CA ARG A 70 5.63 2.28 -14.32
C ARG A 70 4.35 2.96 -13.83
N MET A 71 3.73 2.45 -12.76
CA MET A 71 2.56 3.10 -12.13
C MET A 71 2.87 4.50 -11.60
N ALA A 72 4.07 4.71 -11.07
CA ALA A 72 4.47 5.96 -10.44
C ALA A 72 4.83 7.06 -11.45
N GLU A 73 5.06 6.74 -12.73
CA GLU A 73 5.46 7.70 -13.76
C GLU A 73 4.46 8.85 -13.90
N GLY A 74 4.97 10.09 -13.95
CA GLY A 74 4.15 11.28 -14.09
C GLY A 74 3.30 11.65 -12.87
N THR A 75 3.46 10.95 -11.75
CA THR A 75 2.70 11.17 -10.52
C THR A 75 3.59 11.64 -9.36
N ARG A 76 2.96 12.05 -8.25
CA ARG A 76 3.64 12.31 -6.97
C ARG A 76 3.82 11.02 -6.13
N CYS A 77 4.03 9.89 -6.81
CA CYS A 77 4.25 8.61 -6.16
C CYS A 77 5.72 8.21 -6.22
N SER A 78 6.26 7.78 -5.11
CA SER A 78 7.59 7.21 -4.95
C SER A 78 7.53 5.71 -4.82
N VAL A 79 8.65 5.03 -4.99
CA VAL A 79 8.76 3.57 -4.90
C VAL A 79 9.96 3.20 -4.06
N ALA A 80 9.76 2.33 -3.07
CA ALA A 80 10.82 1.80 -2.22
C ALA A 80 10.60 0.34 -1.87
N SER A 81 11.65 -0.31 -1.37
CA SER A 81 11.58 -1.57 -0.63
C SER A 81 12.04 -1.40 0.82
N THR A 82 11.56 -2.30 1.67
CA THR A 82 11.95 -2.44 3.07
C THR A 82 12.27 -3.91 3.35
N GLN A 83 13.08 -4.19 4.35
CA GLN A 83 13.37 -5.57 4.72
C GLN A 83 12.13 -6.25 5.31
N GLY A 84 11.47 -5.60 6.29
CA GLY A 84 10.27 -6.11 6.95
C GLY A 84 8.99 -5.46 6.46
N GLY A 85 7.84 -6.10 6.77
CA GLY A 85 6.50 -5.65 6.35
C GLY A 85 5.64 -5.11 7.51
N LEU A 86 6.16 -4.99 8.72
CA LEU A 86 5.41 -4.38 9.82
C LEU A 86 5.37 -2.85 9.66
N PHE A 87 4.21 -2.26 9.89
CA PHE A 87 4.02 -0.81 9.72
C PHE A 87 4.97 0.03 10.58
N ILE A 88 5.23 -0.42 11.80
CA ILE A 88 6.15 0.28 12.71
C ILE A 88 7.59 0.31 12.19
N ASP A 89 8.06 -0.80 11.61
CA ASP A 89 9.42 -0.87 11.05
C ASP A 89 9.53 -0.02 9.79
N ILE A 90 8.51 -0.08 8.91
CA ILE A 90 8.43 0.78 7.73
C ILE A 90 8.41 2.26 8.15
N ALA A 91 7.65 2.63 9.19
CA ALA A 91 7.60 4.01 9.69
C ALA A 91 8.98 4.50 10.15
N ARG A 92 9.71 3.68 10.92
CA ARG A 92 11.07 4.00 11.37
C ARG A 92 12.04 4.17 10.21
N GLU A 93 12.00 3.28 9.21
CA GLU A 93 12.81 3.39 8.00
C GLU A 93 12.44 4.66 7.19
N CYS A 94 11.16 5.02 7.09
CA CYS A 94 10.72 6.27 6.47
C CYS A 94 11.28 7.50 7.17
N ARG A 95 11.29 7.53 8.50
CA ARG A 95 11.86 8.67 9.26
C ARG A 95 13.34 8.88 9.03
N ILE A 96 14.09 7.81 8.80
CA ILE A 96 15.53 7.90 8.44
C ILE A 96 15.70 8.57 7.08
N VAL A 97 14.84 8.26 6.11
CA VAL A 97 14.96 8.71 4.71
C VAL A 97 14.31 10.07 4.47
N TYR A 98 13.16 10.34 5.10
CA TYR A 98 12.35 11.54 4.88
C TYR A 98 12.52 12.60 5.99
N GLY A 99 13.09 12.19 7.13
CA GLY A 99 13.31 13.06 8.30
C GLY A 99 12.33 12.76 9.43
N ALA A 100 12.79 12.98 10.67
CA ALA A 100 12.03 12.66 11.89
C ALA A 100 10.73 13.47 12.04
N ALA A 101 10.66 14.68 11.46
CA ALA A 101 9.49 15.55 11.54
C ALA A 101 8.41 15.24 10.51
N THR A 102 8.66 14.31 9.56
CA THR A 102 7.67 13.95 8.53
C THR A 102 6.46 13.27 9.17
N GLN A 103 5.27 13.77 8.89
CA GLN A 103 4.01 13.12 9.27
C GLN A 103 3.77 11.93 8.36
N LEU A 104 3.51 10.76 8.95
CA LEU A 104 3.36 9.50 8.25
C LEU A 104 1.90 9.03 8.30
N TYR A 105 1.36 8.64 7.15
CA TYR A 105 0.01 8.12 6.99
C TYR A 105 0.07 6.77 6.28
N PHE A 106 -0.37 5.69 6.93
CA PHE A 106 -0.44 4.38 6.28
C PHE A 106 -1.77 4.20 5.55
N LEU A 107 -1.70 3.92 4.26
CA LEU A 107 -2.86 3.58 3.43
C LEU A 107 -3.13 2.09 3.51
N CYS A 108 -4.36 1.71 3.80
CA CYS A 108 -4.77 0.31 3.74
C CYS A 108 -6.27 0.19 3.45
N GLY A 109 -6.70 -0.97 3.00
CA GLY A 109 -8.10 -1.33 2.96
C GLY A 109 -8.62 -1.76 4.34
N ARG A 110 -9.94 -1.78 4.52
CA ARG A 110 -10.63 -2.16 5.76
C ARG A 110 -10.12 -3.47 6.37
N ASP A 111 -10.06 -4.55 5.57
CA ASP A 111 -9.63 -5.88 6.06
C ASP A 111 -8.20 -5.88 6.60
N ALA A 112 -7.33 -5.03 6.04
CA ALA A 112 -5.96 -4.87 6.52
C ALA A 112 -5.94 -4.06 7.82
N ALA A 113 -6.74 -2.99 7.91
CA ALA A 113 -6.86 -2.18 9.11
C ALA A 113 -7.35 -3.00 10.32
N GLU A 114 -8.41 -3.81 10.13
CA GLU A 114 -8.94 -4.70 11.16
C GLU A 114 -7.89 -5.72 11.61
N ARG A 115 -7.18 -6.34 10.67
CA ARG A 115 -6.10 -7.31 10.97
C ARG A 115 -4.94 -6.68 11.75
N ILE A 116 -4.52 -5.47 11.37
CA ILE A 116 -3.44 -4.74 12.02
C ILE A 116 -3.85 -4.36 13.45
N ALA A 117 -5.08 -3.89 13.64
CA ALA A 117 -5.59 -3.53 14.96
C ALA A 117 -5.72 -4.72 15.92
N MET A 118 -6.04 -5.92 15.38
CA MET A 118 -6.23 -7.16 16.15
C MET A 118 -4.98 -8.03 16.25
N TRP A 119 -3.88 -7.62 15.61
CA TRP A 119 -2.65 -8.43 15.59
C TRP A 119 -2.02 -8.51 16.97
N ASP A 120 -1.58 -9.71 17.35
CA ASP A 120 -0.79 -9.91 18.56
C ASP A 120 0.66 -9.49 18.32
N TYR A 121 1.01 -8.31 18.80
CA TYR A 121 2.38 -7.78 18.75
C TYR A 121 3.24 -8.27 19.93
N GLY A 122 2.74 -9.19 20.76
CA GLY A 122 3.43 -9.72 21.94
C GLY A 122 3.47 -8.77 23.14
N GLU A 123 2.85 -7.57 23.04
CA GLU A 123 2.81 -6.57 24.09
C GLU A 123 1.42 -5.90 24.15
N PRO A 124 0.76 -5.85 25.31
CA PRO A 124 -0.51 -5.13 25.49
C PRO A 124 -0.38 -3.64 25.10
N GLY A 125 -1.33 -3.16 24.32
CA GLY A 125 -1.36 -1.76 23.89
C GLY A 125 -0.35 -1.41 22.80
N ALA A 126 0.34 -2.37 22.19
CA ALA A 126 1.32 -2.13 21.13
C ALA A 126 0.72 -1.35 19.96
N PHE A 127 -0.50 -1.67 19.52
CA PHE A 127 -1.17 -0.94 18.45
C PHE A 127 -1.38 0.54 18.79
N ALA A 128 -1.80 0.86 20.03
CA ALA A 128 -1.94 2.24 20.48
C ALA A 128 -0.59 2.99 20.45
N LYS A 129 0.49 2.33 20.88
CA LYS A 129 1.86 2.91 20.81
C LYS A 129 2.30 3.15 19.35
N MET A 130 1.96 2.25 18.45
CA MET A 130 2.26 2.43 17.02
C MET A 130 1.55 3.65 16.43
N LEU A 131 0.29 3.89 16.81
CA LEU A 131 -0.49 5.06 16.36
C LEU A 131 0.04 6.40 16.89
N VAL A 132 0.98 6.42 17.84
CA VAL A 132 1.76 7.63 18.18
C VAL A 132 2.76 7.96 17.07
N GLU A 133 3.31 6.96 16.40
CA GLU A 133 4.33 7.10 15.37
C GLU A 133 3.75 7.50 14.00
N PHE A 134 2.50 7.09 13.69
CA PHE A 134 1.85 7.34 12.41
C PHE A 134 0.33 7.39 12.55
N GLU A 135 -0.34 7.84 11.52
CA GLU A 135 -1.79 7.79 11.36
C GLU A 135 -2.17 6.78 10.27
N MET A 136 -3.44 6.42 10.20
CA MET A 136 -3.94 5.51 9.16
C MET A 136 -5.02 6.20 8.32
N LEU A 137 -4.96 6.02 7.00
CA LEU A 137 -6.00 6.37 6.05
C LEU A 137 -6.59 5.06 5.53
N VAL A 138 -7.81 4.74 5.95
CA VAL A 138 -8.45 3.46 5.67
C VAL A 138 -9.48 3.61 4.57
N ALA A 139 -9.26 2.92 3.45
CA ALA A 139 -10.23 2.82 2.38
C ALA A 139 -11.36 1.86 2.79
N GLY A 140 -12.58 2.39 2.91
CA GLY A 140 -13.78 1.59 3.16
C GLY A 140 -14.09 0.70 1.96
N ARG A 141 -14.50 -0.54 2.23
CA ARG A 141 -15.25 -1.38 1.30
C ARG A 141 -16.70 -1.36 1.75
N GLU A 142 -17.62 -1.14 0.84
CA GLU A 142 -19.06 -1.12 1.17
C GLU A 142 -19.42 -0.20 2.36
N GLY A 143 -18.91 1.05 2.33
CA GLY A 143 -19.23 2.06 3.36
C GLY A 143 -18.01 2.60 4.11
N VAL A 144 -18.28 3.47 5.06
CA VAL A 144 -17.28 4.12 5.91
C VAL A 144 -16.69 3.12 6.90
N TYR A 145 -15.38 3.07 7.03
CA TYR A 145 -14.73 2.31 8.10
C TYR A 145 -14.94 3.03 9.44
N GLU A 146 -15.53 2.35 10.41
CA GLU A 146 -15.68 2.89 11.77
C GLU A 146 -14.49 2.47 12.62
N ALA A 147 -13.56 3.40 12.83
CA ALA A 147 -12.46 3.20 13.74
C ALA A 147 -12.95 3.05 15.19
N PRO A 148 -12.32 2.19 16.03
CA PRO A 148 -12.59 2.15 17.47
C PRO A 148 -12.53 3.54 18.07
N ALA A 149 -13.43 3.85 19.02
CA ALA A 149 -13.60 5.20 19.55
C ALA A 149 -12.30 5.83 20.05
N GLU A 150 -11.44 5.03 20.68
CA GLU A 150 -10.15 5.41 21.23
C GLU A 150 -9.10 5.79 20.14
N PHE A 151 -9.29 5.34 18.88
CA PHE A 151 -8.34 5.57 17.78
C PHE A 151 -8.87 6.52 16.70
N ARG A 152 -10.09 7.08 16.86
CA ARG A 152 -10.70 7.98 15.86
C ARG A 152 -9.89 9.21 15.52
N SER A 153 -9.02 9.67 16.43
CA SER A 153 -8.12 10.79 16.20
C SER A 153 -6.88 10.43 15.35
N ARG A 154 -6.64 9.14 15.12
CA ARG A 154 -5.45 8.63 14.42
C ARG A 154 -5.79 7.73 13.22
N ILE A 155 -7.02 7.32 13.09
CA ILE A 155 -7.49 6.48 11.98
C ILE A 155 -8.61 7.23 11.27
N HIS A 156 -8.38 7.58 10.03
CA HIS A 156 -9.27 8.39 9.21
C HIS A 156 -9.77 7.61 8.01
N ASN A 157 -10.94 7.95 7.51
CA ASN A 157 -11.47 7.37 6.29
C ASN A 157 -10.79 7.97 5.06
N LEU A 158 -10.42 7.12 4.12
CA LEU A 158 -9.99 7.48 2.78
C LEU A 158 -11.15 7.20 1.82
N ASN A 159 -11.76 8.26 1.31
CA ASN A 159 -12.86 8.14 0.36
C ASN A 159 -12.32 7.81 -1.04
N LEU A 160 -12.76 6.70 -1.60
CA LEU A 160 -12.48 6.32 -2.97
C LEU A 160 -13.62 6.78 -3.90
N ASP A 161 -13.32 6.95 -5.18
CA ASP A 161 -14.28 7.38 -6.21
C ASP A 161 -15.38 6.34 -6.50
N ARG A 162 -15.11 5.06 -6.20
CA ARG A 162 -16.03 3.94 -6.35
C ARG A 162 -15.64 2.78 -5.44
N ASP A 163 -16.46 1.73 -5.43
CA ASP A 163 -16.14 0.48 -4.75
C ASP A 163 -15.11 -0.36 -5.55
N TYR A 164 -14.11 -0.85 -4.84
CA TYR A 164 -13.05 -1.73 -5.34
C TYR A 164 -13.04 -3.11 -4.64
N SER A 165 -14.13 -3.50 -3.95
CA SER A 165 -14.23 -4.77 -3.21
C SER A 165 -13.96 -5.99 -4.08
N GLY A 166 -14.41 -5.94 -5.34
CA GLY A 166 -14.16 -6.97 -6.35
C GLY A 166 -12.77 -6.94 -7.00
N CYS A 167 -11.80 -6.16 -6.46
CA CYS A 167 -10.50 -6.00 -7.09
C CYS A 167 -9.35 -6.45 -6.19
N SER A 168 -8.76 -7.61 -6.48
CA SER A 168 -7.60 -8.14 -5.76
C SER A 168 -6.55 -8.72 -6.71
N ALA A 169 -5.28 -8.71 -6.29
CA ALA A 169 -4.18 -9.34 -7.04
C ALA A 169 -4.40 -10.84 -7.25
N SER A 170 -4.98 -11.54 -6.29
CA SER A 170 -5.31 -12.96 -6.41
C SER A 170 -6.35 -13.19 -7.50
N GLN A 171 -7.35 -12.32 -7.60
CA GLN A 171 -8.36 -12.40 -8.66
C GLN A 171 -7.76 -12.13 -10.05
N VAL A 172 -6.83 -11.17 -10.17
CA VAL A 172 -6.10 -10.94 -11.44
C VAL A 172 -5.38 -12.21 -11.86
N ARG A 173 -4.61 -12.83 -10.97
CA ARG A 173 -3.88 -14.07 -11.28
C ARG A 173 -4.79 -15.23 -11.63
N ALA A 174 -5.89 -15.41 -10.89
CA ALA A 174 -6.88 -16.45 -11.18
C ALA A 174 -7.48 -16.27 -12.58
N ARG A 175 -7.89 -15.06 -12.94
CA ARG A 175 -8.44 -14.77 -14.27
C ARG A 175 -7.43 -15.01 -15.39
N ILE A 176 -6.17 -14.60 -15.21
CA ILE A 176 -5.11 -14.91 -16.18
C ILE A 176 -4.97 -16.42 -16.37
N ALA A 177 -4.89 -17.18 -15.27
CA ALA A 177 -4.75 -18.64 -15.33
C ALA A 177 -5.93 -19.36 -16.03
N HIS A 178 -7.13 -18.77 -15.98
CA HIS A 178 -8.32 -19.30 -16.64
C HIS A 178 -8.59 -18.71 -18.04
N GLY A 179 -7.73 -17.80 -18.53
CA GLY A 179 -7.94 -17.12 -19.81
C GLY A 179 -9.12 -16.13 -19.79
N GLU A 180 -9.54 -15.67 -18.61
CA GLU A 180 -10.64 -14.71 -18.44
C GLU A 180 -10.16 -13.26 -18.57
N PRO A 181 -11.03 -12.30 -18.95
CA PRO A 181 -10.69 -10.88 -18.99
C PRO A 181 -10.26 -10.35 -17.62
N TRP A 182 -9.09 -9.76 -17.53
CA TRP A 182 -8.48 -9.25 -16.29
C TRP A 182 -7.96 -7.81 -16.38
N GLU A 183 -7.78 -7.28 -17.60
CA GLU A 183 -7.14 -5.99 -17.87
C GLU A 183 -7.81 -4.82 -17.15
N HIS A 184 -9.12 -4.93 -16.90
CA HIS A 184 -9.91 -3.93 -16.17
C HIS A 184 -9.58 -3.86 -14.67
N LEU A 185 -8.87 -4.86 -14.12
CA LEU A 185 -8.48 -4.93 -12.71
C LEU A 185 -7.09 -4.36 -12.42
N VAL A 186 -6.32 -4.03 -13.46
CA VAL A 186 -4.97 -3.46 -13.32
C VAL A 186 -4.87 -2.08 -13.96
N PRO A 187 -4.00 -1.19 -13.45
CA PRO A 187 -3.76 0.11 -14.04
C PRO A 187 -3.38 0.02 -15.51
N ALA A 188 -3.92 0.92 -16.33
CA ALA A 188 -3.69 0.90 -17.78
C ALA A 188 -2.20 0.93 -18.15
N ALA A 189 -1.40 1.68 -17.37
CA ALA A 189 0.03 1.86 -17.57
C ALA A 189 0.85 0.55 -17.48
N ILE A 190 0.33 -0.50 -16.83
CA ILE A 190 1.08 -1.75 -16.57
C ILE A 190 0.47 -2.99 -17.24
N ARG A 191 -0.62 -2.86 -18.03
CA ARG A 191 -1.31 -4.02 -18.63
C ARG A 191 -0.42 -4.86 -19.52
N GLY A 192 0.44 -4.22 -20.31
CA GLY A 192 1.39 -4.91 -21.21
C GLY A 192 2.40 -5.74 -20.42
N GLU A 193 2.99 -5.17 -19.38
CA GLU A 193 3.96 -5.84 -18.53
C GLU A 193 3.31 -6.97 -17.71
N VAL A 194 2.11 -6.75 -17.16
CA VAL A 194 1.35 -7.81 -16.45
C VAL A 194 1.09 -9.00 -17.38
N ARG A 195 0.66 -8.74 -18.61
CA ARG A 195 0.48 -9.82 -19.60
C ARG A 195 1.78 -10.59 -19.83
N ARG A 196 2.91 -9.91 -20.04
CA ARG A 196 4.22 -10.55 -20.26
C ARG A 196 4.73 -11.35 -19.07
N ILE A 197 4.44 -10.92 -17.83
CA ILE A 197 4.99 -11.50 -16.60
C ILE A 197 4.12 -12.68 -16.10
N TYR A 198 2.80 -12.62 -16.29
CA TYR A 198 1.85 -13.55 -15.67
C TYR A 198 1.19 -14.53 -16.68
N SER A 199 1.42 -14.36 -17.99
CA SER A 199 0.86 -15.26 -19.04
C SER A 199 1.81 -16.36 -19.43
#